data_c6754f8e3c37c8f5672488f76dd94d2f
#
_entry.id   c6754f8e3c37c8f5672488f76dd94d2f
#
_cell.length_a   1.000
_cell.length_b   1.000
_cell.length_c   1.000
_cell.angle_alpha   90.00
_cell.angle_beta   90.00
_cell.angle_gamma   90.00
#
_symmetry.space_group_name_H-M   'P 1'
#
loop_
_entity.id
_entity.type
_entity.pdbx_description
1 polymer ?
#
loop_
_entity_poly.entity_id
_entity_poly.type
_entity_poly.pdbx_seq_one_letter_code
_entity_poly.pdbx_strand_id
1 'polypeptide(L)'
;MAKLRWPMGRRGRHSVQASGAPEIKDSRAGPLIALTGGGRARWTPRDYAHLAEEGFARNPVVYRCVRMVAEAAAATPLAVFAEGARDDNHPLARLLAQPNPEQSGAEWLEALYGALQTAGNAYAEAVGDAAPEELWGLRPDRVRIVPGRAGWPEAYEYAVGGRAVRFGRRPDGWSPVMHLKLFHPTDDHYGLSPLEAAAAAIDVHNASGAWNKALLDNSARPSGALVYAGRDGERLTAEQFEGLRAQLNETQAGTMNAGRPLILEGGLDWKPMSWTPADMDFIAGKHAAAREIALAFGVPPQLLGIPGDATYANYREANAAFWRGTVVPLVRKTAAALTGWLGGRFPGCRVSADLDAVPALQPERDALWARLDAASFLTEEERRRMAGVGE
;
A
#
# COMPACT_ATOMS: atom_id res chain seq x y z
N MET A 1 54.02 -24.13 -0.53
CA MET A 1 54.73 -22.84 -0.60
C MET A 1 54.89 -22.47 -2.06
N ALA A 2 54.11 -21.57 -2.60
CA ALA A 2 54.41 -20.91 -3.87
C ALA A 2 53.55 -19.61 -3.86
N LYS A 3 54.24 -18.48 -3.75
CA LYS A 3 53.68 -17.13 -3.81
C LYS A 3 53.48 -16.72 -5.25
N LEU A 4 52.25 -16.55 -5.71
CA LEU A 4 51.96 -15.90 -6.99
C LEU A 4 52.01 -14.39 -6.81
N ARG A 5 52.99 -13.72 -7.44
CA ARG A 5 53.09 -12.26 -7.60
C ARG A 5 52.35 -11.90 -8.89
N TRP A 6 51.43 -10.95 -8.81
CA TRP A 6 50.81 -10.28 -9.95
C TRP A 6 51.62 -9.01 -10.28
N PRO A 7 51.90 -8.69 -11.56
CA PRO A 7 52.59 -7.49 -11.93
C PRO A 7 51.62 -6.29 -11.98
N MET A 8 52.04 -5.19 -11.34
CA MET A 8 51.37 -3.88 -11.45
C MET A 8 51.60 -3.28 -12.82
N GLY A 9 50.59 -3.23 -13.67
CA GLY A 9 50.57 -2.46 -14.90
C GLY A 9 50.30 -0.98 -14.63
N ARG A 10 51.24 -0.13 -15.02
CA ARG A 10 51.12 1.34 -15.02
C ARG A 10 49.94 1.74 -15.93
N ARG A 11 48.92 2.37 -15.36
CA ARG A 11 47.86 3.06 -16.14
C ARG A 11 48.37 4.40 -16.62
N GLY A 12 48.60 4.52 -17.92
CA GLY A 12 48.83 5.79 -18.59
C GLY A 12 47.55 6.64 -18.50
N ARG A 13 47.71 7.90 -18.09
CA ARG A 13 46.66 8.92 -18.17
C ARG A 13 46.50 9.31 -19.64
N HIS A 14 45.43 8.83 -20.28
CA HIS A 14 44.96 9.45 -21.52
C HIS A 14 44.02 10.60 -21.12
N SER A 15 44.51 11.83 -21.34
CA SER A 15 43.68 13.01 -21.37
C SER A 15 42.79 12.95 -22.61
N VAL A 16 41.49 12.67 -22.42
CA VAL A 16 40.49 12.88 -23.47
C VAL A 16 40.23 14.38 -23.52
N GLN A 17 40.77 15.06 -24.51
CA GLN A 17 40.31 16.38 -24.90
C GLN A 17 38.88 16.26 -25.44
N ALA A 18 37.95 16.86 -24.72
CA ALA A 18 36.62 17.11 -25.21
C ALA A 18 36.67 18.31 -26.15
N SER A 19 36.81 18.05 -27.43
CA SER A 19 36.58 19.05 -28.48
C SER A 19 35.51 18.50 -29.41
N GLY A 20 34.35 19.09 -29.37
CA GLY A 20 33.27 18.81 -30.27
C GLY A 20 32.00 19.50 -29.77
N ALA A 21 31.82 20.77 -30.14
CA ALA A 21 30.49 21.37 -30.13
C ALA A 21 29.56 20.47 -30.97
N PRO A 22 28.29 20.25 -30.55
CA PRO A 22 27.39 19.41 -31.31
C PRO A 22 27.22 20.03 -32.71
N GLU A 23 27.58 19.25 -33.73
CA GLU A 23 27.34 19.58 -35.13
C GLU A 23 25.82 19.65 -35.33
N ILE A 24 25.31 20.88 -35.47
CA ILE A 24 23.91 21.12 -35.83
C ILE A 24 23.78 20.70 -37.29
N LYS A 25 23.27 19.51 -37.55
CA LYS A 25 22.86 19.10 -38.90
C LYS A 25 21.67 19.96 -39.28
N ASP A 26 21.87 20.95 -40.09
CA ASP A 26 20.80 21.70 -40.77
C ASP A 26 20.00 20.71 -41.63
N SER A 27 18.87 20.26 -41.12
CA SER A 27 17.91 19.54 -41.95
C SER A 27 17.21 20.56 -42.83
N ARG A 28 17.11 20.30 -44.14
CA ARG A 28 16.35 21.09 -45.08
C ARG A 28 14.83 21.09 -44.85
N ALA A 29 14.31 20.29 -43.92
CA ALA A 29 13.01 20.43 -43.33
C ALA A 29 13.10 21.45 -42.19
N GLY A 30 12.27 22.47 -42.20
CA GLY A 30 12.27 23.59 -41.25
C GLY A 30 12.36 23.13 -39.76
N PRO A 31 12.62 24.06 -38.82
CA PRO A 31 12.87 23.69 -37.44
C PRO A 31 11.70 22.88 -36.88
N LEU A 32 11.98 21.63 -36.54
CA LEU A 32 11.06 20.78 -35.80
C LEU A 32 11.07 21.29 -34.35
N ILE A 33 10.10 22.13 -34.00
CA ILE A 33 9.90 22.51 -32.60
C ILE A 33 9.16 21.34 -31.95
N ALA A 34 9.90 20.35 -31.48
CA ALA A 34 9.36 19.37 -30.57
C ALA A 34 9.06 20.07 -29.24
N LEU A 35 7.78 20.30 -28.96
CA LEU A 35 7.31 20.58 -27.60
C LEU A 35 7.46 19.31 -26.78
N THR A 36 8.70 18.91 -26.52
CA THR A 36 9.03 17.90 -25.55
C THR A 36 8.84 18.52 -24.16
N GLY A 37 7.63 18.49 -23.65
CA GLY A 37 7.43 18.44 -22.22
C GLY A 37 8.04 17.13 -21.75
N GLY A 38 9.36 17.09 -21.58
CA GLY A 38 10.08 15.93 -21.06
C GLY A 38 9.71 15.73 -19.61
N GLY A 39 8.55 15.14 -19.39
CA GLY A 39 8.17 14.62 -18.08
C GLY A 39 9.17 13.54 -17.69
N ARG A 40 10.09 13.84 -16.78
CA ARG A 40 10.87 12.79 -16.13
C ARG A 40 9.89 11.91 -15.34
N ALA A 41 10.05 10.59 -15.47
CA ALA A 41 9.31 9.65 -14.63
C ALA A 41 9.52 10.06 -13.16
N ARG A 42 8.43 10.34 -12.46
CA ARG A 42 8.45 10.78 -11.08
C ARG A 42 7.91 9.64 -10.25
N TRP A 43 8.78 9.06 -9.43
CA TRP A 43 8.42 8.01 -8.49
C TRP A 43 8.15 8.59 -7.11
N THR A 44 7.15 8.06 -6.42
CA THR A 44 6.82 8.46 -5.06
C THR A 44 7.97 8.11 -4.10
N PRO A 45 8.46 9.06 -3.27
CA PRO A 45 9.44 8.76 -2.24
C PRO A 45 8.96 7.64 -1.30
N ARG A 46 9.88 6.77 -0.88
CA ARG A 46 9.59 5.58 -0.06
C ARG A 46 9.48 5.89 1.44
N ASP A 47 9.09 7.08 1.80
CA ASP A 47 8.78 7.43 3.18
C ASP A 47 7.26 7.34 3.46
N TYR A 48 6.93 7.14 4.73
CA TYR A 48 5.55 6.92 5.16
C TYR A 48 4.58 8.03 4.73
N ALA A 49 4.99 9.31 4.84
CA ALA A 49 4.09 10.43 4.56
C ALA A 49 3.68 10.48 3.08
N HIS A 50 4.66 10.37 2.18
CA HIS A 50 4.40 10.34 0.74
C HIS A 50 3.63 9.09 0.31
N LEU A 51 3.98 7.91 0.85
CA LEU A 51 3.27 6.67 0.56
C LEU A 51 1.83 6.71 1.07
N ALA A 52 1.58 7.28 2.25
CA ALA A 52 0.24 7.43 2.78
C ALA A 52 -0.60 8.40 1.95
N GLU A 53 -0.02 9.50 1.47
CA GLU A 53 -0.72 10.48 0.64
C GLU A 53 -1.00 9.93 -0.77
N GLU A 54 0.02 9.49 -1.51
CA GLU A 54 -0.13 9.03 -2.89
C GLU A 54 -0.79 7.65 -2.99
N GLY A 55 -0.56 6.78 -2.00
CA GLY A 55 -1.18 5.47 -1.90
C GLY A 55 -2.56 5.53 -1.26
N PHE A 56 -2.62 5.65 0.08
CA PHE A 56 -3.88 5.51 0.80
C PHE A 56 -4.89 6.62 0.49
N ALA A 57 -4.46 7.89 0.47
CA ALA A 57 -5.39 9.01 0.29
C ALA A 57 -5.82 9.23 -1.16
N ARG A 58 -4.97 8.92 -2.15
CA ARG A 58 -5.23 9.20 -3.57
C ARG A 58 -5.56 7.99 -4.43
N ASN A 59 -5.21 6.78 -3.99
CA ASN A 59 -5.45 5.57 -4.76
C ASN A 59 -6.65 4.77 -4.23
N PRO A 60 -7.76 4.64 -4.98
CA PRO A 60 -8.97 3.97 -4.49
C PRO A 60 -8.78 2.47 -4.26
N VAL A 61 -7.87 1.82 -5.00
CA VAL A 61 -7.59 0.39 -4.84
C VAL A 61 -6.85 0.16 -3.52
N VAL A 62 -5.83 0.96 -3.24
CA VAL A 62 -5.09 0.90 -1.96
C VAL A 62 -6.02 1.19 -0.79
N TYR A 63 -6.80 2.28 -0.88
CA TYR A 63 -7.78 2.64 0.16
C TYR A 63 -8.69 1.46 0.48
N ARG A 64 -9.26 0.82 -0.57
CA ARG A 64 -10.15 -0.33 -0.37
C ARG A 64 -9.43 -1.54 0.19
N CYS A 65 -8.21 -1.86 -0.25
CA CYS A 65 -7.43 -2.98 0.29
C CYS A 65 -7.13 -2.79 1.78
N VAL A 66 -6.60 -1.63 2.17
CA VAL A 66 -6.29 -1.33 3.58
C VAL A 66 -7.55 -1.43 4.45
N ARG A 67 -8.64 -0.78 4.02
CA ARG A 67 -9.91 -0.80 4.74
C ARG A 67 -10.47 -2.22 4.85
N MET A 68 -10.48 -2.98 3.76
CA MET A 68 -11.01 -4.34 3.75
C MET A 68 -10.27 -5.26 4.72
N VAL A 69 -8.93 -5.19 4.75
CA VAL A 69 -8.13 -5.98 5.69
C VAL A 69 -8.35 -5.51 7.13
N ALA A 70 -8.32 -4.20 7.37
CA ALA A 70 -8.45 -3.64 8.71
C ALA A 70 -9.85 -3.88 9.29
N GLU A 71 -10.91 -3.62 8.53
CA GLU A 71 -12.31 -3.85 8.93
C GLU A 71 -12.59 -5.33 9.22
N ALA A 72 -12.16 -6.24 8.32
CA ALA A 72 -12.37 -7.68 8.51
C ALA A 72 -11.61 -8.21 9.73
N ALA A 73 -10.37 -7.77 9.94
CA ALA A 73 -9.58 -8.18 11.09
C ALA A 73 -10.15 -7.60 12.42
N ALA A 74 -10.59 -6.35 12.43
CA ALA A 74 -11.17 -5.70 13.59
C ALA A 74 -12.57 -6.26 13.95
N ALA A 75 -13.32 -6.72 12.96
CA ALA A 75 -14.61 -7.38 13.17
C ALA A 75 -14.49 -8.80 13.74
N THR A 76 -13.29 -9.39 13.76
CA THR A 76 -13.05 -10.70 14.38
C THR A 76 -12.95 -10.53 15.88
N PRO A 77 -13.88 -11.11 16.69
CA PRO A 77 -13.84 -10.93 18.13
C PRO A 77 -12.59 -11.56 18.75
N LEU A 78 -12.06 -10.90 19.79
CA LEU A 78 -10.99 -11.43 20.62
C LEU A 78 -11.60 -11.99 21.92
N ALA A 79 -11.43 -13.28 22.16
CA ALA A 79 -11.84 -13.93 23.40
C ALA A 79 -10.67 -13.96 24.41
N VAL A 80 -10.96 -13.77 25.68
CA VAL A 80 -10.00 -13.89 26.78
C VAL A 80 -10.25 -15.22 27.49
N PHE A 81 -9.18 -15.97 27.72
CA PHE A 81 -9.18 -17.20 28.48
C PHE A 81 -8.39 -16.97 29.76
N ALA A 82 -8.97 -17.26 30.90
CA ALA A 82 -8.34 -17.25 32.20
C ALA A 82 -8.37 -18.67 32.80
N GLU A 83 -7.23 -19.17 33.28
CA GLU A 83 -7.11 -20.54 33.85
C GLU A 83 -7.63 -21.64 32.89
N GLY A 84 -7.50 -21.42 31.58
CA GLY A 84 -7.94 -22.36 30.54
C GLY A 84 -9.41 -22.28 30.14
N ALA A 85 -10.22 -21.46 30.79
CA ALA A 85 -11.63 -21.23 30.46
C ALA A 85 -11.86 -19.83 29.87
N ARG A 86 -12.81 -19.71 28.93
CA ARG A 86 -13.25 -18.40 28.41
C ARG A 86 -13.91 -17.58 29.51
N ASP A 87 -13.46 -16.35 29.70
CA ASP A 87 -14.01 -15.41 30.67
C ASP A 87 -14.25 -14.04 30.02
N ASP A 88 -15.48 -13.83 29.56
CA ASP A 88 -15.92 -12.59 28.92
C ASP A 88 -16.09 -11.43 29.92
N ASN A 89 -16.08 -11.72 31.24
CA ASN A 89 -16.19 -10.73 32.31
C ASN A 89 -14.82 -10.33 32.90
N HIS A 90 -13.76 -10.96 32.44
CA HIS A 90 -12.40 -10.65 32.92
C HIS A 90 -12.04 -9.18 32.67
N PRO A 91 -11.29 -8.50 33.56
CA PRO A 91 -10.86 -7.10 33.36
C PRO A 91 -10.15 -6.87 32.01
N LEU A 92 -9.35 -7.83 31.54
CA LEU A 92 -8.71 -7.78 30.22
C LEU A 92 -9.73 -7.83 29.08
N ALA A 93 -10.80 -8.61 29.19
CA ALA A 93 -11.85 -8.68 28.17
C ALA A 93 -12.58 -7.32 28.06
N ARG A 94 -12.88 -6.71 29.20
CA ARG A 94 -13.48 -5.35 29.24
C ARG A 94 -12.54 -4.29 28.68
N LEU A 95 -11.25 -4.36 29.00
CA LEU A 95 -10.24 -3.46 28.45
C LEU A 95 -10.12 -3.60 26.92
N LEU A 96 -10.17 -4.81 26.38
CA LEU A 96 -10.14 -5.01 24.92
C LEU A 96 -11.44 -4.59 24.23
N ALA A 97 -12.58 -4.72 24.91
CA ALA A 97 -13.88 -4.26 24.39
C ALA A 97 -14.00 -2.72 24.39
N GLN A 98 -13.48 -2.05 25.40
CA GLN A 98 -13.45 -0.60 25.55
C GLN A 98 -12.05 -0.16 25.97
N PRO A 99 -11.10 -0.01 25.01
CA PRO A 99 -9.69 0.24 25.34
C PRO A 99 -9.44 1.63 25.90
N ASN A 100 -10.28 2.61 25.58
CA ASN A 100 -10.22 3.97 26.11
C ASN A 100 -11.61 4.62 26.04
N PRO A 101 -11.82 5.80 26.66
CA PRO A 101 -13.12 6.46 26.67
C PRO A 101 -13.64 6.89 25.30
N GLU A 102 -12.76 7.04 24.30
CA GLU A 102 -13.10 7.59 23.00
C GLU A 102 -13.29 6.53 21.90
N GLN A 103 -12.84 5.29 22.12
CA GLN A 103 -12.83 4.27 21.08
C GLN A 103 -13.38 2.93 21.61
N SER A 104 -14.19 2.29 20.82
CA SER A 104 -14.52 0.86 20.98
C SER A 104 -13.31 -0.02 20.63
N GLY A 105 -13.32 -1.27 21.08
CA GLY A 105 -12.29 -2.25 20.73
C GLY A 105 -12.13 -2.45 19.23
N ALA A 106 -13.24 -2.45 18.48
CA ALA A 106 -13.20 -2.58 17.02
C ALA A 106 -12.53 -1.36 16.35
N GLU A 107 -12.86 -0.15 16.76
CA GLU A 107 -12.24 1.08 16.21
C GLU A 107 -10.75 1.14 16.51
N TRP A 108 -10.36 0.76 17.73
CA TRP A 108 -8.95 0.71 18.12
C TRP A 108 -8.17 -0.35 17.32
N LEU A 109 -8.72 -1.55 17.15
CA LEU A 109 -8.13 -2.61 16.34
C LEU A 109 -8.07 -2.22 14.87
N GLU A 110 -9.12 -1.60 14.30
CA GLU A 110 -9.11 -1.11 12.92
C GLU A 110 -7.96 -0.12 12.69
N ALA A 111 -7.74 0.81 13.64
CA ALA A 111 -6.64 1.76 13.57
C ALA A 111 -5.27 1.05 13.61
N LEU A 112 -5.10 0.03 14.48
CA LEU A 112 -3.86 -0.76 14.54
C LEU A 112 -3.61 -1.54 13.24
N TYR A 113 -4.64 -2.18 12.69
CA TYR A 113 -4.51 -2.92 11.43
C TYR A 113 -4.27 -1.99 10.26
N GLY A 114 -4.92 -0.83 10.22
CA GLY A 114 -4.65 0.21 9.24
C GLY A 114 -3.20 0.69 9.28
N ALA A 115 -2.65 0.91 10.48
CA ALA A 115 -1.24 1.25 10.67
C ALA A 115 -0.29 0.15 10.18
N LEU A 116 -0.60 -1.12 10.44
CA LEU A 116 0.19 -2.25 9.92
C LEU A 116 0.20 -2.30 8.40
N GLN A 117 -0.94 -2.06 7.75
CA GLN A 117 -1.04 -2.08 6.29
C GLN A 117 -0.31 -0.90 5.64
N THR A 118 -0.31 0.27 6.28
CA THR A 118 0.26 1.49 5.71
C THR A 118 1.72 1.73 6.09
N ALA A 119 2.11 1.41 7.34
CA ALA A 119 3.46 1.64 7.86
C ALA A 119 4.27 0.37 8.10
N GLY A 120 3.66 -0.83 7.98
CA GLY A 120 4.29 -2.09 8.40
C GLY A 120 4.43 -2.24 9.91
N ASN A 121 4.04 -1.22 10.69
CA ASN A 121 4.20 -1.11 12.12
C ASN A 121 2.94 -0.57 12.76
N ALA A 122 2.57 -1.10 13.93
CA ALA A 122 1.52 -0.54 14.76
C ALA A 122 2.01 -0.49 16.22
N TYR A 123 1.64 0.56 16.90
CA TYR A 123 2.06 0.81 18.27
C TYR A 123 0.83 1.09 19.15
N ALA A 124 0.85 0.54 20.35
CA ALA A 124 -0.16 0.82 21.36
C ALA A 124 0.51 1.12 22.70
N GLU A 125 0.08 2.18 23.36
CA GLU A 125 0.47 2.52 24.73
C GLU A 125 -0.55 1.94 25.70
N ALA A 126 -0.06 1.38 26.79
CA ALA A 126 -0.86 0.99 27.94
C ALA A 126 -0.67 1.99 29.08
N VAL A 127 -1.76 2.59 29.52
CA VAL A 127 -1.81 3.56 30.61
C VAL A 127 -2.31 2.85 31.86
N GLY A 128 -1.66 3.11 33.01
CA GLY A 128 -1.94 2.48 34.30
C GLY A 128 -0.66 1.96 34.98
N ASP A 129 -0.66 1.85 36.30
CA ASP A 129 0.53 1.48 37.06
C ASP A 129 0.71 -0.03 37.26
N ALA A 130 -0.23 -0.71 37.86
CA ALA A 130 -0.14 -2.14 38.15
C ALA A 130 -0.69 -2.97 37.00
N ALA A 131 -1.94 -2.74 36.63
CA ALA A 131 -2.58 -3.28 35.43
C ALA A 131 -2.98 -2.12 34.52
N PRO A 132 -2.91 -2.29 33.21
CA PRO A 132 -3.42 -1.29 32.26
C PRO A 132 -4.92 -1.04 32.45
N GLU A 133 -5.27 0.25 32.53
CA GLU A 133 -6.65 0.71 32.60
C GLU A 133 -7.13 1.23 31.25
N GLU A 134 -6.19 1.70 30.40
CA GLU A 134 -6.49 2.19 29.05
C GLU A 134 -5.41 1.72 28.05
N LEU A 135 -5.83 1.60 26.79
CA LEU A 135 -4.95 1.33 25.65
C LEU A 135 -5.16 2.41 24.57
N TRP A 136 -4.06 3.04 24.14
CA TRP A 136 -4.08 4.10 23.13
C TRP A 136 -3.23 3.71 21.93
N GLY A 137 -3.75 3.92 20.72
CA GLY A 137 -2.98 3.74 19.50
C GLY A 137 -2.01 4.90 19.28
N LEU A 138 -0.74 4.59 18.98
CA LEU A 138 0.27 5.60 18.65
C LEU A 138 0.50 5.61 17.13
N ARG A 139 0.51 6.80 16.52
CA ARG A 139 0.76 6.95 15.08
C ARG A 139 2.19 6.55 14.73
N PRO A 140 2.40 5.65 13.75
CA PRO A 140 3.73 5.14 13.40
C PRO A 140 4.73 6.22 12.99
N ASP A 141 4.29 7.27 12.27
CA ASP A 141 5.13 8.38 11.82
C ASP A 141 5.70 9.24 12.98
N ARG A 142 5.16 9.07 14.18
CA ARG A 142 5.57 9.81 15.37
C ARG A 142 6.36 8.96 16.35
N VAL A 143 6.46 7.65 16.10
CA VAL A 143 7.21 6.72 16.96
C VAL A 143 8.61 6.49 16.42
N ARG A 144 9.61 6.70 17.23
CA ARG A 144 11.00 6.33 16.98
C ARG A 144 11.44 5.25 17.94
N ILE A 145 12.06 4.20 17.43
CA ILE A 145 12.65 3.14 18.25
C ILE A 145 14.02 3.57 18.72
N VAL A 146 14.28 3.42 20.01
CA VAL A 146 15.59 3.64 20.62
C VAL A 146 16.24 2.28 20.81
N PRO A 147 17.29 1.94 20.03
CA PRO A 147 17.98 0.65 20.18
C PRO A 147 18.81 0.63 21.45
N GLY A 148 18.76 -0.49 22.16
CA GLY A 148 19.62 -0.77 23.30
C GLY A 148 20.99 -1.33 22.89
N ARG A 149 21.86 -1.59 23.87
CA ARG A 149 23.23 -2.09 23.64
C ARG A 149 23.29 -3.44 22.90
N ALA A 150 22.29 -4.28 23.08
CA ALA A 150 22.19 -5.58 22.40
C ALA A 150 21.44 -5.53 21.04
N GLY A 151 21.16 -4.34 20.52
CA GLY A 151 20.40 -4.16 19.29
C GLY A 151 18.88 -4.26 19.43
N TRP A 152 18.35 -4.77 20.54
CA TRP A 152 16.92 -4.82 20.80
C TRP A 152 16.37 -3.48 21.26
N PRO A 153 15.07 -3.16 21.02
CA PRO A 153 14.47 -1.92 21.49
C PRO A 153 14.56 -1.76 23.01
N GLU A 154 15.21 -0.68 23.46
CA GLU A 154 15.29 -0.28 24.86
C GLU A 154 14.13 0.63 25.26
N ALA A 155 13.74 1.53 24.34
CA ALA A 155 12.67 2.47 24.54
C ALA A 155 12.00 2.84 23.21
N TYR A 156 10.84 3.49 23.32
CA TYR A 156 10.14 4.14 22.21
C TYR A 156 10.03 5.63 22.52
N GLU A 157 10.24 6.48 21.54
CA GLU A 157 10.04 7.91 21.63
C GLU A 157 8.85 8.32 20.76
N TYR A 158 7.87 8.99 21.35
CA TYR A 158 6.69 9.50 20.66
C TYR A 158 6.74 11.01 20.61
N ALA A 159 6.75 11.59 19.41
CA ALA A 159 6.91 13.02 19.19
C ALA A 159 5.60 13.66 18.72
N VAL A 160 5.09 14.66 19.49
CA VAL A 160 3.91 15.45 19.14
C VAL A 160 4.16 16.92 19.45
N GLY A 161 3.90 17.79 18.48
CA GLY A 161 3.98 19.25 18.69
C GLY A 161 5.35 19.74 19.15
N GLY A 162 6.44 19.10 18.71
CA GLY A 162 7.80 19.45 19.09
C GLY A 162 8.23 18.93 20.47
N ARG A 163 7.39 18.17 21.15
CA ARG A 163 7.71 17.48 22.41
C ARG A 163 7.81 15.98 22.15
N ALA A 164 8.83 15.33 22.72
CA ALA A 164 9.00 13.89 22.67
C ALA A 164 8.81 13.30 24.08
N VAL A 165 7.99 12.24 24.15
CA VAL A 165 7.81 11.42 25.35
C VAL A 165 8.57 10.13 25.13
N ARG A 166 9.40 9.72 26.08
CA ARG A 166 10.17 8.48 26.03
C ARG A 166 9.52 7.41 26.90
N PHE A 167 9.17 6.30 26.29
CA PHE A 167 8.64 5.12 26.95
C PHE A 167 9.75 4.08 27.11
N GLY A 168 10.42 4.07 28.27
CA GLY A 168 11.40 3.07 28.63
C GLY A 168 10.74 1.81 29.17
N ARG A 169 11.50 0.71 29.23
CA ARG A 169 11.07 -0.50 29.96
C ARG A 169 10.97 -0.19 31.45
N ARG A 170 9.97 -0.76 32.10
CA ARG A 170 9.82 -0.69 33.56
C ARG A 170 10.89 -1.56 34.25
N PRO A 171 11.11 -1.42 35.55
CA PRO A 171 12.12 -2.20 36.28
C PRO A 171 11.93 -3.72 36.19
N ASP A 172 10.69 -4.17 35.98
CA ASP A 172 10.32 -5.58 35.75
C ASP A 172 10.58 -6.06 34.31
N GLY A 173 11.12 -5.19 33.45
CA GLY A 173 11.39 -5.45 32.02
C GLY A 173 10.21 -5.28 31.09
N TRP A 174 9.02 -5.00 31.60
CA TRP A 174 7.83 -4.79 30.79
C TRP A 174 7.89 -3.44 30.05
N SER A 175 7.43 -3.42 28.78
CA SER A 175 7.33 -2.20 27.99
C SER A 175 5.90 -1.65 28.04
N PRO A 176 5.69 -0.35 28.36
CA PRO A 176 4.38 0.27 28.29
C PRO A 176 3.87 0.42 26.85
N VAL A 177 4.73 0.22 25.86
CA VAL A 177 4.37 0.25 24.44
C VAL A 177 4.47 -1.14 23.84
N MET A 178 3.38 -1.61 23.25
CA MET A 178 3.35 -2.74 22.33
C MET A 178 3.80 -2.30 20.95
N HIS A 179 4.70 -3.05 20.36
CA HIS A 179 5.08 -2.88 18.95
C HIS A 179 4.72 -4.13 18.17
N LEU A 180 3.70 -4.04 17.35
CA LEU A 180 3.31 -5.05 16.37
C LEU A 180 3.88 -4.66 15.02
N LYS A 181 4.66 -5.55 14.37
CA LYS A 181 5.30 -5.28 13.08
C LYS A 181 5.14 -6.42 12.10
N LEU A 182 5.09 -6.09 10.83
CA LEU A 182 5.21 -7.05 9.74
C LEU A 182 6.68 -7.46 9.56
N PHE A 183 6.91 -8.56 8.83
CA PHE A 183 8.27 -9.03 8.55
C PHE A 183 9.00 -8.03 7.64
N HIS A 184 10.25 -7.74 7.98
CA HIS A 184 11.17 -6.97 7.14
C HIS A 184 12.47 -7.76 7.00
N PRO A 185 12.96 -8.03 5.77
CA PRO A 185 14.12 -8.90 5.56
C PRO A 185 15.46 -8.24 5.94
N THR A 186 15.52 -6.92 6.01
CA THR A 186 16.76 -6.16 6.20
C THR A 186 16.70 -5.13 7.33
N ASP A 187 15.57 -5.03 8.06
CA ASP A 187 15.41 -4.13 9.20
C ASP A 187 14.91 -4.91 10.41
N ASP A 188 15.73 -4.93 11.48
CA ASP A 188 15.40 -5.62 12.73
C ASP A 188 14.40 -4.84 13.59
N HIS A 189 14.24 -3.54 13.34
CA HIS A 189 13.42 -2.66 14.16
C HIS A 189 12.05 -2.40 13.55
N TYR A 190 11.99 -2.07 12.27
CA TYR A 190 10.75 -1.70 11.61
C TYR A 190 10.23 -2.81 10.70
N GLY A 191 8.93 -2.84 10.49
CA GLY A 191 8.26 -3.75 9.57
C GLY A 191 8.11 -3.15 8.18
N LEU A 192 8.10 -3.99 7.15
CA LEU A 192 7.84 -3.59 5.75
C LEU A 192 6.33 -3.56 5.51
N SER A 193 5.82 -2.45 5.01
CA SER A 193 4.39 -2.33 4.69
C SER A 193 4.04 -2.92 3.32
N PRO A 194 2.84 -3.50 3.16
CA PRO A 194 2.30 -3.83 1.84
C PRO A 194 2.24 -2.61 0.91
N LEU A 195 1.97 -1.44 1.47
CA LEU A 195 1.93 -0.17 0.74
C LEU A 195 3.28 0.16 0.08
N GLU A 196 4.38 -0.04 0.80
CA GLU A 196 5.73 0.16 0.27
C GLU A 196 6.07 -0.88 -0.80
N ALA A 197 5.71 -2.14 -0.58
CA ALA A 197 5.91 -3.21 -1.56
C ALA A 197 5.13 -2.94 -2.87
N ALA A 198 3.93 -2.36 -2.78
CA ALA A 198 3.09 -2.01 -3.91
C ALA A 198 3.42 -0.66 -4.56
N ALA A 199 4.37 0.12 -4.04
CA ALA A 199 4.55 1.52 -4.42
C ALA A 199 4.78 1.74 -5.92
N ALA A 200 5.48 0.84 -6.62
CA ALA A 200 5.65 0.93 -8.08
C ALA A 200 4.31 0.76 -8.83
N ALA A 201 3.51 -0.20 -8.43
CA ALA A 201 2.18 -0.43 -9.01
C ALA A 201 1.22 0.74 -8.71
N ILE A 202 1.33 1.33 -7.52
CA ILE A 202 0.57 2.53 -7.14
C ILE A 202 0.92 3.71 -8.05
N ASP A 203 2.21 3.96 -8.27
CA ASP A 203 2.67 5.03 -9.16
C ASP A 203 2.16 4.83 -10.58
N VAL A 204 2.24 3.62 -11.12
CA VAL A 204 1.71 3.27 -12.46
C VAL A 204 0.20 3.48 -12.53
N HIS A 205 -0.55 3.00 -11.52
CA HIS A 205 -2.01 3.15 -11.46
C HIS A 205 -2.43 4.63 -11.41
N ASN A 206 -1.77 5.43 -10.58
CA ASN A 206 -2.04 6.86 -10.42
C ASN A 206 -1.66 7.63 -11.70
N ALA A 207 -0.50 7.34 -12.30
CA ALA A 207 -0.07 7.94 -13.54
C ALA A 207 -1.02 7.63 -14.71
N SER A 208 -1.51 6.38 -14.80
CA SER A 208 -2.50 5.97 -15.81
C SER A 208 -3.82 6.75 -15.64
N GLY A 209 -4.26 6.95 -14.38
CA GLY A 209 -5.43 7.77 -14.08
C GLY A 209 -5.26 9.24 -14.45
N ALA A 210 -4.11 9.82 -14.11
CA ALA A 210 -3.77 11.21 -14.44
C ALA A 210 -3.66 11.43 -15.96
N TRP A 211 -3.07 10.47 -16.68
CA TRP A 211 -3.01 10.50 -18.13
C TRP A 211 -4.40 10.48 -18.78
N ASN A 212 -5.27 9.56 -18.36
CA ASN A 212 -6.65 9.48 -18.87
C ASN A 212 -7.42 10.79 -18.61
N LYS A 213 -7.24 11.38 -17.41
CA LYS A 213 -7.81 12.68 -17.09
C LYS A 213 -7.28 13.77 -18.02
N ALA A 214 -5.97 13.84 -18.26
CA ALA A 214 -5.36 14.82 -19.15
C ALA A 214 -5.86 14.66 -20.60
N LEU A 215 -6.07 13.43 -21.08
CA LEU A 215 -6.67 13.19 -22.40
C LEU A 215 -8.10 13.72 -22.47
N LEU A 216 -8.92 13.50 -21.45
CA LEU A 216 -10.28 14.01 -21.38
C LEU A 216 -10.29 15.55 -21.32
N ASP A 217 -9.43 16.15 -20.49
CA ASP A 217 -9.31 17.61 -20.36
C ASP A 217 -8.87 18.26 -21.69
N ASN A 218 -8.04 17.56 -22.47
CA ASN A 218 -7.56 18.01 -23.79
C ASN A 218 -8.41 17.45 -24.95
N SER A 219 -9.67 17.11 -24.71
CA SER A 219 -10.62 16.63 -25.74
C SER A 219 -10.24 15.29 -26.38
N ALA A 220 -9.51 14.43 -25.66
CA ALA A 220 -9.09 13.09 -26.10
C ALA A 220 -8.38 13.05 -27.47
N ARG A 221 -7.78 14.15 -27.91
CA ARG A 221 -7.02 14.19 -29.15
C ARG A 221 -5.57 13.76 -28.91
N PRO A 222 -5.06 12.83 -29.71
CA PRO A 222 -3.64 12.51 -29.69
C PRO A 222 -2.83 13.75 -30.07
N SER A 223 -1.65 13.91 -29.43
CA SER A 223 -0.71 14.95 -29.84
C SER A 223 -0.30 14.74 -31.30
N GLY A 224 -0.27 15.81 -32.05
CA GLY A 224 0.13 15.81 -33.44
C GLY A 224 0.94 17.07 -33.78
N ALA A 225 1.50 17.09 -34.96
CA ALA A 225 2.16 18.26 -35.48
C ALA A 225 1.28 18.95 -36.51
N LEU A 226 1.03 20.23 -36.30
CA LEU A 226 0.47 21.07 -37.35
C LEU A 226 1.62 21.47 -38.28
N VAL A 227 1.61 20.92 -39.50
CA VAL A 227 2.65 21.18 -40.48
C VAL A 227 2.15 22.25 -41.47
N TYR A 228 2.90 23.32 -41.57
CA TYR A 228 2.66 24.33 -42.59
C TYR A 228 3.51 24.05 -43.83
N ALA A 229 2.87 23.81 -44.95
CA ALA A 229 3.52 23.63 -46.23
C ALA A 229 3.22 24.87 -47.10
N GLY A 230 3.95 25.97 -46.84
CA GLY A 230 3.85 27.19 -47.65
C GLY A 230 4.30 26.95 -49.10
N ARG A 231 3.75 27.70 -50.04
CA ARG A 231 4.24 27.70 -51.42
C ARG A 231 5.69 28.21 -51.41
N ASP A 232 6.57 27.57 -52.13
CA ASP A 232 7.99 27.95 -52.30
C ASP A 232 8.83 28.00 -51.04
N GLY A 233 8.45 27.28 -49.97
CA GLY A 233 9.26 27.20 -48.75
C GLY A 233 9.07 28.38 -47.78
N GLU A 234 8.00 29.16 -47.95
CA GLU A 234 7.64 30.23 -47.03
C GLU A 234 7.43 29.67 -45.61
N ARG A 235 7.94 30.39 -44.63
CA ARG A 235 7.76 30.09 -43.19
C ARG A 235 6.76 31.04 -42.57
N LEU A 236 6.02 30.56 -41.58
CA LEU A 236 5.18 31.42 -40.75
C LEU A 236 6.03 32.47 -40.04
N THR A 237 5.56 33.69 -39.95
CA THR A 237 6.15 34.71 -39.09
C THR A 237 5.90 34.32 -37.61
N ALA A 238 6.67 34.88 -36.69
CA ALA A 238 6.47 34.63 -35.27
C ALA A 238 5.07 35.03 -34.80
N GLU A 239 4.51 36.10 -35.32
CA GLU A 239 3.14 36.56 -35.01
C GLU A 239 2.06 35.62 -35.54
N GLN A 240 2.23 35.11 -36.77
CA GLN A 240 1.32 34.12 -37.36
C GLN A 240 1.37 32.79 -36.59
N PHE A 241 2.56 32.37 -36.15
CA PHE A 241 2.74 31.16 -35.33
C PHE A 241 2.04 31.29 -33.98
N GLU A 242 2.25 32.37 -33.23
CA GLU A 242 1.57 32.61 -31.96
C GLU A 242 0.06 32.79 -32.12
N GLY A 243 -0.42 33.44 -33.19
CA GLY A 243 -1.83 33.55 -33.52
C GLY A 243 -2.49 32.17 -33.75
N LEU A 244 -1.84 31.30 -34.54
CA LEU A 244 -2.32 29.92 -34.77
C LEU A 244 -2.32 29.09 -33.49
N ARG A 245 -1.28 29.26 -32.64
CA ARG A 245 -1.20 28.57 -31.35
C ARG A 245 -2.33 29.00 -30.42
N ALA A 246 -2.60 30.29 -30.31
CA ALA A 246 -3.69 30.84 -29.50
C ALA A 246 -5.04 30.33 -29.99
N GLN A 247 -5.30 30.39 -31.29
CA GLN A 247 -6.54 29.94 -31.93
C GLN A 247 -6.75 28.42 -31.73
N LEU A 248 -5.68 27.60 -31.85
CA LEU A 248 -5.74 26.17 -31.61
C LEU A 248 -6.12 25.85 -30.15
N ASN A 249 -5.52 26.58 -29.22
CA ASN A 249 -5.83 26.42 -27.80
C ASN A 249 -7.26 26.84 -27.46
N GLU A 250 -7.74 27.94 -28.02
CA GLU A 250 -9.10 28.47 -27.77
C GLU A 250 -10.19 27.59 -28.38
N THR A 251 -9.98 27.09 -29.60
CA THR A 251 -11.00 26.33 -30.31
C THR A 251 -11.01 24.84 -30.03
N GLN A 252 -9.90 24.27 -29.54
CA GLN A 252 -9.73 22.83 -29.43
C GLN A 252 -9.47 22.35 -27.99
N ALA A 253 -9.14 23.21 -27.02
CA ALA A 253 -8.97 22.83 -25.65
C ALA A 253 -10.29 22.71 -24.88
N GLY A 254 -10.37 21.73 -23.97
CA GLY A 254 -11.51 21.53 -23.07
C GLY A 254 -12.55 20.53 -23.56
N THR A 255 -13.29 19.94 -22.62
CA THR A 255 -14.32 18.91 -22.86
C THR A 255 -15.49 19.38 -23.74
N MET A 256 -15.78 20.67 -23.73
CA MET A 256 -16.85 21.27 -24.54
C MET A 256 -16.52 21.31 -26.02
N ASN A 257 -15.24 21.23 -26.39
CA ASN A 257 -14.79 21.25 -27.79
C ASN A 257 -14.44 19.85 -28.32
N ALA A 258 -14.68 18.82 -27.52
CA ALA A 258 -14.39 17.45 -27.90
C ALA A 258 -15.16 17.03 -29.15
N GLY A 259 -14.46 16.48 -30.14
CA GLY A 259 -15.08 15.99 -31.39
C GLY A 259 -15.38 17.05 -32.42
N ARG A 260 -15.11 18.33 -32.19
CA ARG A 260 -15.28 19.36 -33.24
C ARG A 260 -14.25 19.15 -34.37
N PRO A 261 -14.68 19.21 -35.64
CA PRO A 261 -13.77 19.10 -36.78
C PRO A 261 -12.81 20.29 -36.81
N LEU A 262 -11.49 20.00 -37.01
CA LEU A 262 -10.50 21.04 -37.25
C LEU A 262 -10.51 21.43 -38.72
N ILE A 263 -10.82 22.67 -39.01
CA ILE A 263 -10.76 23.21 -40.38
C ILE A 263 -9.37 23.81 -40.58
N LEU A 264 -8.64 23.29 -41.55
CA LEU A 264 -7.29 23.73 -41.89
C LEU A 264 -7.31 24.44 -43.24
N GLU A 265 -6.79 25.66 -43.30
CA GLU A 265 -6.65 26.46 -44.49
C GLU A 265 -5.17 26.82 -44.75
N GLY A 266 -4.85 27.30 -45.96
CA GLY A 266 -3.54 27.90 -46.23
C GLY A 266 -2.36 26.95 -46.25
N GLY A 267 -2.56 25.67 -46.57
CA GLY A 267 -1.45 24.69 -46.62
C GLY A 267 -1.06 24.10 -45.29
N LEU A 268 -1.95 24.18 -44.29
CA LEU A 268 -1.79 23.49 -43.02
C LEU A 268 -2.23 22.04 -43.14
N ASP A 269 -1.42 21.11 -42.61
CA ASP A 269 -1.70 19.68 -42.55
C ASP A 269 -1.51 19.18 -41.12
N TRP A 270 -2.44 18.33 -40.63
CA TRP A 270 -2.35 17.72 -39.31
C TRP A 270 -1.77 16.32 -39.42
N LYS A 271 -0.57 16.14 -38.84
CA LYS A 271 0.05 14.82 -38.76
C LYS A 271 -0.02 14.29 -37.33
N PRO A 272 -0.78 13.23 -37.08
CA PRO A 272 -0.77 12.59 -35.76
C PRO A 272 0.63 12.02 -35.51
N MET A 273 1.21 12.34 -34.33
CA MET A 273 2.57 11.93 -33.95
C MET A 273 2.58 11.05 -32.70
N SER A 274 1.42 10.70 -32.17
CA SER A 274 1.32 9.87 -30.98
C SER A 274 0.58 8.57 -31.25
N TRP A 275 0.87 7.57 -30.45
CA TRP A 275 0.10 6.33 -30.35
C TRP A 275 -1.31 6.64 -29.88
N THR A 276 -2.30 5.93 -30.42
CA THR A 276 -3.66 6.08 -29.91
C THR A 276 -3.77 5.51 -28.50
N PRO A 277 -4.74 5.96 -27.66
CA PRO A 277 -4.99 5.35 -26.35
C PRO A 277 -5.23 3.84 -26.41
N ALA A 278 -5.82 3.35 -27.52
CA ALA A 278 -6.03 1.93 -27.79
C ALA A 278 -4.70 1.19 -28.05
N ASP A 279 -3.74 1.83 -28.73
CA ASP A 279 -2.44 1.21 -29.02
C ASP A 279 -1.54 1.10 -27.78
N MET A 280 -1.77 1.94 -26.77
CA MET A 280 -0.98 1.93 -25.53
C MET A 280 -1.54 1.01 -24.44
N ASP A 281 -2.73 0.44 -24.64
CA ASP A 281 -3.40 -0.49 -23.71
C ASP A 281 -3.41 -0.02 -22.22
N PHE A 282 -3.59 1.28 -22.01
CA PHE A 282 -3.57 1.89 -20.67
C PHE A 282 -4.60 1.28 -19.72
N ILE A 283 -5.74 0.80 -20.25
CA ILE A 283 -6.79 0.19 -19.42
C ILE A 283 -6.31 -1.13 -18.86
N ALA A 284 -5.68 -1.98 -19.68
CA ALA A 284 -5.13 -3.25 -19.21
C ALA A 284 -3.95 -3.01 -18.27
N GLY A 285 -3.07 -2.05 -18.57
CA GLY A 285 -1.98 -1.66 -17.67
C GLY A 285 -2.49 -1.17 -16.31
N LYS A 286 -3.56 -0.35 -16.28
CA LYS A 286 -4.20 0.10 -15.05
C LYS A 286 -4.81 -1.07 -14.25
N HIS A 287 -5.48 -2.00 -14.94
CA HIS A 287 -6.03 -3.20 -14.29
C HIS A 287 -4.93 -4.15 -13.79
N ALA A 288 -3.82 -4.28 -14.50
CA ALA A 288 -2.65 -5.05 -14.05
C ALA A 288 -2.07 -4.43 -12.76
N ALA A 289 -1.82 -3.13 -12.76
CA ALA A 289 -1.35 -2.42 -11.57
C ALA A 289 -2.31 -2.54 -10.38
N ALA A 290 -3.63 -2.48 -10.62
CA ALA A 290 -4.63 -2.71 -9.58
C ALA A 290 -4.55 -4.14 -8.99
N ARG A 291 -4.28 -5.16 -9.81
CA ARG A 291 -4.07 -6.55 -9.34
C ARG A 291 -2.78 -6.71 -8.56
N GLU A 292 -1.71 -6.06 -8.97
CA GLU A 292 -0.44 -6.07 -8.23
C GLU A 292 -0.59 -5.41 -6.86
N ILE A 293 -1.33 -4.30 -6.78
CA ILE A 293 -1.68 -3.68 -5.49
C ILE A 293 -2.47 -4.68 -4.64
N ALA A 294 -3.53 -5.27 -5.17
CA ALA A 294 -4.35 -6.25 -4.46
C ALA A 294 -3.52 -7.44 -3.94
N LEU A 295 -2.58 -7.94 -4.76
CA LEU A 295 -1.66 -9.02 -4.40
C LEU A 295 -0.78 -8.66 -3.22
N ALA A 296 -0.21 -7.46 -3.18
CA ALA A 296 0.65 -7.00 -2.09
C ALA A 296 -0.09 -6.95 -0.74
N PHE A 297 -1.39 -6.61 -0.76
CA PHE A 297 -2.25 -6.62 0.44
C PHE A 297 -2.87 -7.99 0.75
N GLY A 298 -2.64 -9.01 -0.07
CA GLY A 298 -3.27 -10.32 0.08
C GLY A 298 -4.79 -10.29 -0.13
N VAL A 299 -5.29 -9.36 -0.93
CA VAL A 299 -6.71 -9.21 -1.25
C VAL A 299 -6.97 -9.77 -2.65
N PRO A 300 -7.81 -10.80 -2.81
CA PRO A 300 -8.19 -11.29 -4.13
C PRO A 300 -8.84 -10.21 -4.98
N PRO A 301 -8.41 -10.01 -6.24
CA PRO A 301 -8.94 -8.97 -7.13
C PRO A 301 -10.45 -9.03 -7.35
N GLN A 302 -11.05 -10.23 -7.27
CA GLN A 302 -12.49 -10.46 -7.39
C GLN A 302 -13.30 -9.70 -6.32
N LEU A 303 -12.74 -9.56 -5.10
CA LEU A 303 -13.38 -8.83 -4.01
C LEU A 303 -13.33 -7.31 -4.16
N LEU A 304 -12.48 -6.82 -5.06
CA LEU A 304 -12.32 -5.40 -5.38
C LEU A 304 -13.15 -4.96 -6.60
N GLY A 305 -13.86 -5.90 -7.26
CA GLY A 305 -14.59 -5.61 -8.48
C GLY A 305 -13.69 -5.31 -9.69
N ILE A 306 -12.41 -5.70 -9.66
CA ILE A 306 -11.51 -5.56 -10.80
C ILE A 306 -11.97 -6.54 -11.89
N PRO A 307 -12.20 -6.09 -13.15
CA PRO A 307 -12.67 -6.94 -14.22
C PRO A 307 -11.80 -8.20 -14.41
N GLY A 308 -12.44 -9.35 -14.66
CA GLY A 308 -11.80 -10.65 -14.82
C GLY A 308 -12.80 -11.78 -14.57
N ASP A 309 -12.34 -12.94 -14.15
CA ASP A 309 -13.12 -14.16 -13.93
C ASP A 309 -14.05 -14.09 -12.69
N ALA A 310 -14.96 -13.13 -12.67
CA ALA A 310 -15.88 -12.90 -11.57
C ALA A 310 -17.17 -13.73 -11.77
N THR A 311 -17.17 -14.99 -11.36
CA THR A 311 -18.40 -15.79 -11.13
C THR A 311 -18.78 -15.79 -9.65
N TYR A 312 -20.02 -16.10 -9.33
CA TYR A 312 -20.46 -16.21 -7.93
C TYR A 312 -19.66 -17.26 -7.13
N ALA A 313 -19.33 -18.38 -7.77
CA ALA A 313 -18.50 -19.42 -7.14
C ALA A 313 -17.09 -18.91 -6.85
N ASN A 314 -16.47 -18.21 -7.80
CA ASN A 314 -15.14 -17.64 -7.64
C ASN A 314 -15.11 -16.56 -6.55
N TYR A 315 -16.16 -15.76 -6.41
CA TYR A 315 -16.29 -14.76 -5.35
C TYR A 315 -16.31 -15.40 -3.95
N ARG A 316 -17.08 -16.48 -3.77
CA ARG A 316 -17.13 -17.19 -2.49
C ARG A 316 -15.77 -17.80 -2.13
N GLU A 317 -15.12 -18.47 -3.08
CA GLU A 317 -13.79 -19.02 -2.86
C GLU A 317 -12.73 -17.94 -2.62
N ALA A 318 -12.80 -16.82 -3.34
CA ALA A 318 -11.93 -15.67 -3.11
C ALA A 318 -12.12 -15.11 -1.69
N ASN A 319 -13.38 -15.00 -1.22
CA ASN A 319 -13.65 -14.55 0.14
C ASN A 319 -13.09 -15.52 1.19
N ALA A 320 -13.26 -16.82 1.01
CA ALA A 320 -12.69 -17.82 1.91
C ALA A 320 -11.13 -17.79 1.89
N ALA A 321 -10.52 -17.63 0.71
CA ALA A 321 -9.08 -17.47 0.57
C ALA A 321 -8.57 -16.21 1.28
N PHE A 322 -9.26 -15.08 1.15
CA PHE A 322 -8.94 -13.82 1.84
C PHE A 322 -8.94 -14.02 3.37
N TRP A 323 -9.98 -14.64 3.91
CA TRP A 323 -10.03 -14.91 5.33
C TRP A 323 -8.94 -15.84 5.81
N ARG A 324 -8.73 -16.97 5.13
CA ARG A 324 -7.72 -17.97 5.51
C ARG A 324 -6.28 -17.46 5.38
N GLY A 325 -6.00 -16.77 4.27
CA GLY A 325 -4.63 -16.38 3.92
C GLY A 325 -4.19 -15.02 4.47
N THR A 326 -5.14 -14.10 4.71
CA THR A 326 -4.81 -12.72 5.09
C THR A 326 -5.35 -12.36 6.47
N VAL A 327 -6.65 -12.50 6.72
CA VAL A 327 -7.27 -12.00 7.94
C VAL A 327 -6.93 -12.85 9.16
N VAL A 328 -7.15 -14.16 9.09
CA VAL A 328 -6.93 -15.08 10.22
C VAL A 328 -5.47 -15.06 10.72
N PRO A 329 -4.44 -15.14 9.85
CA PRO A 329 -3.05 -15.04 10.29
C PRO A 329 -2.73 -13.71 10.97
N LEU A 330 -3.32 -12.61 10.48
CA LEU A 330 -3.13 -11.27 11.04
C LEU A 330 -3.74 -11.17 12.44
N VAL A 331 -5.00 -11.61 12.61
CA VAL A 331 -5.69 -11.58 13.91
C VAL A 331 -5.00 -12.50 14.92
N ARG A 332 -4.58 -13.70 14.52
CA ARG A 332 -3.83 -14.62 15.40
C ARG A 332 -2.51 -14.01 15.86
N LYS A 333 -1.78 -13.36 14.95
CA LYS A 333 -0.54 -12.65 15.30
C LYS A 333 -0.79 -11.55 16.33
N THR A 334 -1.88 -10.79 16.16
CA THR A 334 -2.27 -9.72 17.09
C THR A 334 -2.69 -10.28 18.44
N ALA A 335 -3.49 -11.34 18.47
CA ALA A 335 -3.89 -12.01 19.73
C ALA A 335 -2.69 -12.56 20.50
N ALA A 336 -1.72 -13.17 19.81
CA ALA A 336 -0.46 -13.62 20.42
C ALA A 336 0.38 -12.47 20.96
N ALA A 337 0.47 -11.36 20.21
CA ALA A 337 1.19 -10.16 20.66
C ALA A 337 0.53 -9.53 21.90
N LEU A 338 -0.79 -9.42 21.93
CA LEU A 338 -1.55 -8.95 23.09
C LEU A 338 -1.36 -9.86 24.29
N THR A 339 -1.41 -11.17 24.09
CA THR A 339 -1.12 -12.14 25.16
C THR A 339 0.28 -11.95 25.73
N GLY A 340 1.30 -11.86 24.88
CA GLY A 340 2.68 -11.66 25.31
C GLY A 340 2.91 -10.33 26.03
N TRP A 341 2.23 -9.27 25.57
CA TRP A 341 2.38 -7.93 26.13
C TRP A 341 1.61 -7.76 27.46
N LEU A 342 0.34 -8.16 27.48
CA LEU A 342 -0.56 -7.94 28.63
C LEU A 342 -0.54 -9.09 29.63
N GLY A 343 -0.07 -10.29 29.25
CA GLY A 343 -0.06 -11.46 30.11
C GLY A 343 0.73 -11.28 31.41
N GLY A 344 1.80 -10.45 31.40
CA GLY A 344 2.54 -10.09 32.62
C GLY A 344 1.75 -9.18 33.56
N ARG A 345 0.68 -8.53 33.08
CA ARG A 345 -0.20 -7.63 33.87
C ARG A 345 -1.53 -8.29 34.24
N PHE A 346 -1.90 -9.34 33.52
CA PHE A 346 -3.07 -10.18 33.75
C PHE A 346 -2.62 -11.65 33.79
N PRO A 347 -2.02 -12.11 34.92
CA PRO A 347 -1.43 -13.44 35.00
C PRO A 347 -2.44 -14.55 34.70
N GLY A 348 -2.00 -15.58 33.98
CA GLY A 348 -2.84 -16.72 33.61
C GLY A 348 -3.81 -16.44 32.47
N CYS A 349 -3.80 -15.23 31.87
CA CYS A 349 -4.68 -14.88 30.78
C CYS A 349 -4.04 -15.07 29.40
N ARG A 350 -4.87 -15.50 28.45
CA ARG A 350 -4.53 -15.63 27.04
C ARG A 350 -5.62 -14.97 26.20
N VAL A 351 -5.21 -14.22 25.18
CA VAL A 351 -6.11 -13.66 24.17
C VAL A 351 -6.08 -14.56 22.93
N SER A 352 -7.24 -14.89 22.39
CA SER A 352 -7.39 -15.72 21.20
C SER A 352 -8.42 -15.11 20.26
N ALA A 353 -8.26 -15.34 18.95
CA ALA A 353 -9.28 -14.96 17.97
C ALA A 353 -10.48 -15.93 18.05
N ASP A 354 -11.68 -15.38 18.18
CA ASP A 354 -12.90 -16.16 18.10
C ASP A 354 -13.32 -16.32 16.63
N LEU A 355 -12.83 -17.39 16.00
CA LEU A 355 -13.10 -17.66 14.59
C LEU A 355 -14.49 -18.26 14.36
N ASP A 356 -15.15 -18.78 15.39
CA ASP A 356 -16.50 -19.33 15.29
C ASP A 356 -17.54 -18.22 15.13
N ALA A 357 -17.23 -17.01 15.55
CA ALA A 357 -18.08 -15.84 15.34
C ALA A 357 -17.94 -15.23 13.93
N VAL A 358 -17.08 -15.77 13.05
CA VAL A 358 -16.82 -15.21 11.71
C VAL A 358 -17.70 -15.89 10.65
N PRO A 359 -18.74 -15.22 10.08
CA PRO A 359 -19.69 -15.86 9.16
C PRO A 359 -19.03 -16.43 7.89
N ALA A 360 -17.95 -15.81 7.42
CA ALA A 360 -17.23 -16.26 6.21
C ALA A 360 -16.54 -17.63 6.40
N LEU A 361 -16.27 -18.04 7.64
CA LEU A 361 -15.60 -19.30 7.97
C LEU A 361 -16.60 -20.39 8.43
N GLN A 362 -17.88 -20.06 8.64
CA GLN A 362 -18.89 -20.98 9.12
C GLN A 362 -19.00 -22.28 8.28
N PRO A 363 -19.05 -22.25 6.94
CA PRO A 363 -19.16 -23.47 6.15
C PRO A 363 -18.01 -24.46 6.39
N GLU A 364 -16.79 -23.93 6.65
CA GLU A 364 -15.60 -24.75 6.94
C GLU A 364 -15.67 -25.33 8.36
N ARG A 365 -16.16 -24.53 9.30
CA ARG A 365 -16.37 -24.95 10.70
C ARG A 365 -17.44 -26.03 10.79
N ASP A 366 -18.57 -25.84 10.14
CA ASP A 366 -19.65 -26.81 10.08
C ASP A 366 -19.17 -28.15 9.48
N ALA A 367 -18.38 -28.07 8.39
CA ALA A 367 -17.79 -29.27 7.78
C ALA A 367 -16.75 -29.95 8.71
N LEU A 368 -16.00 -29.18 9.50
CA LEU A 368 -15.07 -29.72 10.51
C LEU A 368 -15.84 -30.40 11.62
N TRP A 369 -16.86 -29.76 12.17
CA TRP A 369 -17.66 -30.31 13.25
C TRP A 369 -18.40 -31.58 12.82
N ALA A 370 -18.99 -31.58 11.61
CA ALA A 370 -19.62 -32.79 11.07
C ALA A 370 -18.62 -33.96 10.91
N ARG A 371 -17.38 -33.68 10.50
CA ARG A 371 -16.34 -34.72 10.44
C ARG A 371 -15.93 -35.24 11.80
N LEU A 372 -15.79 -34.36 12.80
CA LEU A 372 -15.44 -34.74 14.16
C LEU A 372 -16.56 -35.52 14.85
N ASP A 373 -17.81 -35.17 14.59
CA ASP A 373 -18.97 -35.92 15.10
C ASP A 373 -19.03 -37.34 14.52
N ALA A 374 -18.75 -37.47 13.22
CA ALA A 374 -18.70 -38.78 12.55
C ALA A 374 -17.46 -39.63 12.93
N ALA A 375 -16.44 -39.06 13.54
CA ALA A 375 -15.19 -39.76 13.90
C ALA A 375 -15.35 -40.57 15.22
N SER A 376 -15.94 -41.76 15.15
CA SER A 376 -16.20 -42.61 16.30
C SER A 376 -14.96 -43.13 17.02
N PHE A 377 -13.79 -43.04 16.41
CA PHE A 377 -12.51 -43.50 16.99
C PHE A 377 -11.84 -42.44 17.88
N LEU A 378 -12.34 -41.19 17.90
CA LEU A 378 -11.82 -40.09 18.73
C LEU A 378 -12.60 -40.01 20.04
N THR A 379 -11.88 -39.75 21.12
CA THR A 379 -12.49 -39.40 22.40
C THR A 379 -13.14 -38.03 22.35
N GLU A 380 -14.05 -37.71 23.27
CA GLU A 380 -14.70 -36.41 23.35
C GLU A 380 -13.69 -35.28 23.59
N GLU A 381 -12.67 -35.55 24.40
CA GLU A 381 -11.58 -34.59 24.67
C GLU A 381 -10.74 -34.31 23.44
N GLU A 382 -10.39 -35.34 22.65
CA GLU A 382 -9.72 -35.17 21.37
C GLU A 382 -10.56 -34.42 20.35
N ARG A 383 -11.86 -34.68 20.26
CA ARG A 383 -12.76 -33.93 19.38
C ARG A 383 -12.84 -32.46 19.76
N ARG A 384 -12.96 -32.13 21.09
CA ARG A 384 -12.95 -30.76 21.59
C ARG A 384 -11.66 -30.06 21.24
N ARG A 385 -10.52 -30.72 21.45
CA ARG A 385 -9.20 -30.15 21.11
C ARG A 385 -9.07 -29.89 19.61
N MET A 386 -9.47 -30.84 18.76
CA MET A 386 -9.43 -30.70 17.32
C MET A 386 -10.45 -29.67 16.80
N ALA A 387 -11.57 -29.48 17.48
CA ALA A 387 -12.54 -28.42 17.20
C ALA A 387 -12.03 -27.03 17.64
N GLY A 388 -10.95 -26.95 18.44
CA GLY A 388 -10.46 -25.71 19.04
C GLY A 388 -11.33 -25.19 20.18
N VAL A 389 -12.14 -26.08 20.77
CA VAL A 389 -13.00 -25.75 21.92
C VAL A 389 -12.25 -26.15 23.19
N GLY A 390 -11.85 -25.18 24.00
CA GLY A 390 -11.20 -25.42 25.29
C GLY A 390 -9.66 -25.43 25.27
N GLU A 391 -9.01 -24.88 24.24
CA GLU A 391 -7.57 -24.53 24.28
C GLU A 391 -7.34 -23.11 24.79
#